data_580852076974677933a1fe012f6ede47
#
_entry.id   580852076974677933a1fe012f6ede47
#
_cell.length_a   1.000
_cell.length_b   1.000
_cell.length_c   1.000
_cell.angle_alpha   90.00
_cell.angle_beta   90.00
_cell.angle_gamma   90.00
#
_symmetry.space_group_name_H-M   'P 1'
#
loop_
_entity.id
_entity.type
_entity.pdbx_description
1 polymer ?
#
loop_
_entity_poly.entity_id
_entity_poly.type
_entity_poly.pdbx_seq_one_letter_code
_entity_poly.pdbx_strand_id
1 'polypeptide(L)'
;MNSTKENLQVLFEDNHIIIVNKRAGDITQGDKTGDKPLSDVVKEYVKDKYNKPGLVFIGTVHRLDRPTSGIVIFARTSKALERLNKMLREKTIKKTYWALVKNAPKVTTDTLTNFLKKDTKKNKSFVYKKEIEGSKNAILHYTVIKKLENYFLIEIDLETGRHHQIRTQLSYIGSAIKGDLKYGFPRSNKDGSISLHARKIKFIHPVSKEEIAIT
;
A
#
# COMPACT_ATOMS: atom_id res chain seq x y z
N MET A 1 18.28 1.71 1.66
CA MET A 1 18.78 0.53 0.91
C MET A 1 17.55 -0.22 0.38
N ASN A 2 17.48 -0.43 -0.94
CA ASN A 2 16.37 -1.12 -1.58
C ASN A 2 16.41 -2.63 -1.31
N SER A 3 15.28 -3.31 -1.54
CA SER A 3 15.21 -4.76 -1.43
C SER A 3 16.02 -5.45 -2.51
N THR A 4 16.69 -6.53 -2.13
CA THR A 4 17.37 -7.50 -3.02
C THR A 4 16.85 -8.90 -2.68
N LYS A 5 17.16 -9.89 -3.51
CA LYS A 5 16.75 -11.28 -3.24
C LYS A 5 17.31 -11.83 -1.91
N GLU A 6 18.50 -11.36 -1.48
CA GLU A 6 19.17 -11.76 -0.24
C GLU A 6 18.54 -11.14 1.02
N ASN A 7 17.99 -9.92 0.89
CA ASN A 7 17.43 -9.18 2.03
C ASN A 7 15.90 -9.02 1.98
N LEU A 8 15.23 -9.74 1.06
CA LEU A 8 13.78 -9.71 0.91
C LEU A 8 13.09 -10.24 2.18
N GLN A 9 12.22 -9.43 2.76
CA GLN A 9 11.46 -9.85 3.94
C GLN A 9 10.17 -10.56 3.51
N VAL A 10 10.21 -11.88 3.43
CA VAL A 10 9.04 -12.72 3.12
C VAL A 10 8.27 -12.97 4.41
N LEU A 11 6.97 -12.62 4.40
CA LEU A 11 6.05 -12.80 5.53
C LEU A 11 5.24 -14.09 5.41
N PHE A 12 4.93 -14.49 4.19
CA PHE A 12 4.22 -15.73 3.87
C PHE A 12 4.52 -16.14 2.44
N GLU A 13 4.63 -17.43 2.17
CA GLU A 13 4.71 -17.95 0.82
C GLU A 13 4.18 -19.38 0.71
N ASP A 14 3.58 -19.67 -0.43
CA ASP A 14 3.21 -21.01 -0.85
C ASP A 14 3.33 -21.16 -2.38
N ASN A 15 2.74 -22.19 -2.97
CA ASN A 15 2.77 -22.39 -4.42
C ASN A 15 1.97 -21.36 -5.23
N HIS A 16 1.10 -20.58 -4.60
CA HIS A 16 0.12 -19.72 -5.25
C HIS A 16 0.34 -18.23 -5.01
N ILE A 17 0.83 -17.87 -3.83
CA ILE A 17 1.04 -16.46 -3.41
C ILE A 17 2.37 -16.31 -2.69
N ILE A 18 2.87 -15.07 -2.67
CA ILE A 18 3.97 -14.64 -1.81
C ILE A 18 3.64 -13.25 -1.26
N ILE A 19 3.80 -13.08 0.05
CA ILE A 19 3.55 -11.83 0.76
C ILE A 19 4.87 -11.35 1.34
N VAL A 20 5.20 -10.10 1.04
CA VAL A 20 6.48 -9.50 1.45
C VAL A 20 6.27 -8.19 2.19
N ASN A 21 7.20 -7.81 3.05
CA ASN A 21 7.28 -6.49 3.64
C ASN A 21 8.12 -5.59 2.73
N LYS A 22 7.46 -4.73 1.95
CA LYS A 22 8.11 -3.76 1.07
C LYS A 22 8.79 -2.67 1.89
N ARG A 23 10.04 -2.37 1.61
CA ARG A 23 10.73 -1.21 2.16
C ARG A 23 10.29 0.09 1.49
N ALA A 24 10.36 1.20 2.22
CA ALA A 24 10.28 2.52 1.59
C ALA A 24 11.45 2.68 0.61
N GLY A 25 11.17 3.31 -0.54
CA GLY A 25 12.14 3.42 -1.65
C GLY A 25 11.90 2.40 -2.78
N ASP A 26 11.47 1.17 -2.47
CA ASP A 26 11.14 0.19 -3.49
C ASP A 26 9.91 0.61 -4.32
N ILE A 27 9.95 0.36 -5.61
CA ILE A 27 8.75 0.40 -6.47
C ILE A 27 8.14 -1.00 -6.54
N THR A 28 6.82 -1.10 -6.44
CA THR A 28 6.14 -2.42 -6.40
C THR A 28 6.20 -3.12 -7.76
N GLN A 29 6.06 -2.35 -8.84
CA GLN A 29 6.15 -2.81 -10.22
C GLN A 29 6.86 -1.76 -11.06
N GLY A 30 7.37 -2.14 -12.24
CA GLY A 30 8.11 -1.25 -13.13
C GLY A 30 7.36 0.04 -13.46
N ASP A 31 8.07 1.15 -13.44
CA ASP A 31 7.60 2.48 -13.81
C ASP A 31 8.61 3.18 -14.74
N LYS A 32 8.37 4.46 -15.03
CA LYS A 32 9.22 5.25 -15.93
C LYS A 32 10.62 5.60 -15.36
N THR A 33 10.92 5.26 -14.12
CA THR A 33 12.23 5.58 -13.49
C THR A 33 13.32 4.61 -13.92
N GLY A 34 12.96 3.41 -14.40
CA GLY A 34 13.91 2.36 -14.76
C GLY A 34 14.49 1.61 -13.56
N ASP A 35 14.08 1.95 -12.33
CA ASP A 35 14.52 1.22 -11.14
C ASP A 35 13.98 -0.22 -11.15
N LYS A 36 14.77 -1.14 -10.60
CA LYS A 36 14.38 -2.55 -10.47
C LYS A 36 13.14 -2.68 -9.56
N PRO A 37 12.01 -3.21 -10.05
CA PRO A 37 10.82 -3.32 -9.24
C PRO A 37 10.89 -4.49 -8.27
N LEU A 38 10.17 -4.38 -7.15
CA LEU A 38 10.07 -5.43 -6.15
C LEU A 38 9.52 -6.74 -6.74
N SER A 39 8.64 -6.68 -7.75
CA SER A 39 8.18 -7.86 -8.48
C SER A 39 9.32 -8.66 -9.11
N ASP A 40 10.38 -8.01 -9.61
CA ASP A 40 11.52 -8.69 -10.20
C ASP A 40 12.46 -9.24 -9.13
N VAL A 41 12.63 -8.53 -8.02
CA VAL A 41 13.33 -9.04 -6.84
C VAL A 41 12.67 -10.33 -6.32
N VAL A 42 11.33 -10.34 -6.24
CA VAL A 42 10.55 -11.52 -5.85
C VAL A 42 10.70 -12.67 -6.86
N LYS A 43 10.76 -12.38 -8.18
CA LYS A 43 11.03 -13.42 -9.20
C LYS A 43 12.39 -14.06 -9.00
N GLU A 44 13.43 -13.27 -8.78
CA GLU A 44 14.78 -13.78 -8.52
C GLU A 44 14.83 -14.62 -7.26
N TYR A 45 14.25 -14.13 -6.16
CA TYR A 45 14.16 -14.89 -4.91
C TYR A 45 13.48 -16.26 -5.12
N VAL A 46 12.33 -16.30 -5.78
CA VAL A 46 11.59 -17.54 -6.04
C VAL A 46 12.38 -18.46 -6.98
N LYS A 47 13.05 -17.89 -8.00
CA LYS A 47 13.87 -18.65 -8.94
C LYS A 47 15.01 -19.38 -8.21
N ASP A 48 15.75 -18.64 -7.39
CA ASP A 48 16.89 -19.18 -6.64
C ASP A 48 16.45 -20.20 -5.59
N LYS A 49 15.49 -19.82 -4.74
CA LYS A 49 15.03 -20.67 -3.62
C LYS A 49 14.51 -22.03 -4.07
N TYR A 50 13.84 -22.06 -5.21
CA TYR A 50 13.21 -23.31 -5.72
C TYR A 50 13.95 -23.91 -6.92
N ASN A 51 15.16 -23.46 -7.23
CA ASN A 51 15.99 -23.93 -8.34
C ASN A 51 15.20 -24.03 -9.67
N LYS A 52 14.37 -23.01 -9.98
CA LYS A 52 13.53 -23.02 -11.17
C LYS A 52 14.37 -22.85 -12.44
N PRO A 53 14.35 -23.82 -13.39
CA PRO A 53 15.19 -23.76 -14.59
C PRO A 53 14.73 -22.69 -15.60
N GLY A 54 13.47 -22.29 -15.57
CA GLY A 54 12.86 -21.39 -16.54
C GLY A 54 12.47 -20.03 -15.96
N LEU A 55 11.56 -19.35 -16.67
CA LEU A 55 10.96 -18.08 -16.24
C LEU A 55 10.00 -18.31 -15.07
N VAL A 56 10.11 -17.46 -14.05
CA VAL A 56 9.20 -17.45 -12.91
C VAL A 56 8.11 -16.40 -13.14
N PHE A 57 6.85 -16.81 -13.03
CA PHE A 57 5.72 -15.88 -13.05
C PHE A 57 5.52 -15.27 -11.68
N ILE A 58 5.48 -13.94 -11.62
CA ILE A 58 5.04 -13.14 -10.45
C ILE A 58 4.08 -12.06 -10.93
N GLY A 59 2.84 -12.15 -10.47
CA GLY A 59 1.77 -11.19 -10.76
C GLY A 59 1.59 -10.18 -9.64
N THR A 60 1.65 -8.88 -9.94
CA THR A 60 1.40 -7.81 -8.96
C THR A 60 -0.09 -7.69 -8.71
N VAL A 61 -0.55 -7.98 -7.49
CA VAL A 61 -1.96 -7.93 -7.09
C VAL A 61 -2.38 -6.50 -6.75
N HIS A 62 -1.58 -5.82 -5.94
CA HIS A 62 -1.79 -4.41 -5.58
C HIS A 62 -0.44 -3.70 -5.41
N ARG A 63 -0.47 -2.39 -5.24
CA ARG A 63 0.74 -1.58 -5.14
C ARG A 63 0.71 -0.70 -3.90
N LEU A 64 1.90 -0.40 -3.39
CA LEU A 64 2.15 0.70 -2.48
C LEU A 64 2.96 1.78 -3.19
N ASP A 65 2.79 3.03 -2.77
CA ASP A 65 3.60 4.14 -3.24
C ASP A 65 5.08 3.92 -2.89
N ARG A 66 6.01 4.44 -3.68
CA ARG A 66 7.45 4.33 -3.44
C ARG A 66 7.86 4.67 -2.00
N PRO A 67 7.43 5.82 -1.40
CA PRO A 67 7.84 6.19 -0.05
C PRO A 67 7.08 5.44 1.07
N THR A 68 6.10 4.58 0.73
CA THR A 68 5.29 3.81 1.67
C THR A 68 5.91 2.43 1.87
N SER A 69 5.96 1.96 3.12
CA SER A 69 6.40 0.61 3.47
C SER A 69 5.24 -0.33 3.82
N GLY A 70 5.52 -1.62 3.95
CA GLY A 70 4.58 -2.60 4.47
C GLY A 70 4.17 -3.69 3.50
N ILE A 71 3.08 -4.36 3.83
CA ILE A 71 2.65 -5.62 3.25
C ILE A 71 2.22 -5.48 1.79
N VAL A 72 2.80 -6.30 0.91
CA VAL A 72 2.42 -6.44 -0.51
C VAL A 72 2.23 -7.91 -0.86
N ILE A 73 1.13 -8.21 -1.56
CA ILE A 73 0.83 -9.55 -2.09
C ILE A 73 1.24 -9.63 -3.55
N PHE A 74 1.94 -10.70 -3.91
CA PHE A 74 2.15 -11.12 -5.28
C PHE A 74 1.55 -12.50 -5.51
N ALA A 75 1.02 -12.74 -6.72
CA ALA A 75 0.57 -14.05 -7.14
C ALA A 75 1.72 -14.80 -7.82
N ARG A 76 1.90 -16.09 -7.50
CA ARG A 76 2.89 -16.98 -8.11
C ARG A 76 2.32 -17.77 -9.30
N THR A 77 1.01 -17.63 -9.56
CA THR A 77 0.33 -18.23 -10.72
C THR A 77 -0.70 -17.24 -11.30
N SER A 78 -0.96 -17.34 -12.62
CA SER A 78 -1.97 -16.51 -13.30
C SER A 78 -3.38 -16.71 -12.71
N LYS A 79 -3.73 -17.96 -12.36
CA LYS A 79 -5.03 -18.29 -11.75
C LYS A 79 -5.20 -17.68 -10.36
N ALA A 80 -4.13 -17.65 -9.55
CA ALA A 80 -4.15 -16.94 -8.25
C ALA A 80 -4.27 -15.43 -8.44
N LEU A 81 -3.57 -14.85 -9.43
CA LEU A 81 -3.68 -13.41 -9.76
C LEU A 81 -5.10 -13.03 -10.13
N GLU A 82 -5.75 -13.79 -10.99
CA GLU A 82 -7.14 -13.55 -11.41
C GLU A 82 -8.09 -13.54 -10.21
N ARG A 83 -7.99 -14.57 -9.35
CA ARG A 83 -8.81 -14.69 -8.13
C ARG A 83 -8.57 -13.55 -7.14
N LEU A 84 -7.32 -13.18 -6.88
CA LEU A 84 -6.96 -12.07 -6.01
C LEU A 84 -7.45 -10.72 -6.57
N ASN A 85 -7.36 -10.52 -7.88
CA ASN A 85 -7.92 -9.33 -8.54
C ASN A 85 -9.44 -9.26 -8.42
N LYS A 86 -10.14 -10.41 -8.50
CA LYS A 86 -11.58 -10.50 -8.23
C LYS A 86 -11.88 -10.07 -6.79
N MET A 87 -11.16 -10.62 -5.82
CA MET A 87 -11.32 -10.30 -4.39
C MET A 87 -11.06 -8.81 -4.08
N LEU A 88 -10.11 -8.18 -4.78
CA LEU A 88 -9.88 -6.72 -4.67
C LEU A 88 -11.07 -5.92 -5.18
N ARG A 89 -11.67 -6.31 -6.32
CA ARG A 89 -12.86 -5.65 -6.87
C ARG A 89 -14.07 -5.81 -5.94
N GLU A 90 -14.22 -6.99 -5.33
CA GLU A 90 -15.28 -7.33 -4.38
C GLU A 90 -15.01 -6.79 -2.96
N LYS A 91 -13.86 -6.12 -2.75
CA LYS A 91 -13.43 -5.54 -1.46
C LYS A 91 -13.35 -6.57 -0.31
N THR A 92 -13.11 -7.85 -0.63
CA THR A 92 -12.97 -8.92 0.35
C THR A 92 -11.56 -9.01 0.95
N ILE A 93 -10.56 -8.36 0.35
CA ILE A 93 -9.22 -8.17 0.93
C ILE A 93 -9.26 -6.93 1.83
N LYS A 94 -9.18 -7.15 3.15
CA LYS A 94 -9.11 -6.07 4.14
C LYS A 94 -7.68 -5.62 4.33
N LYS A 95 -7.46 -4.30 4.34
CA LYS A 95 -6.13 -3.68 4.44
C LYS A 95 -6.16 -2.59 5.50
N THR A 96 -5.33 -2.74 6.51
CA THR A 96 -5.16 -1.76 7.58
C THR A 96 -3.78 -1.12 7.48
N TYR A 97 -3.73 0.19 7.61
CA TYR A 97 -2.51 0.99 7.57
C TYR A 97 -2.30 1.73 8.88
N TRP A 98 -1.05 2.00 9.20
CA TRP A 98 -0.67 2.94 10.26
C TRP A 98 -0.03 4.17 9.64
N ALA A 99 -0.40 5.34 10.15
CA ALA A 99 0.18 6.61 9.76
C ALA A 99 0.55 7.45 10.98
N LEU A 100 1.69 8.15 10.92
CA LEU A 100 2.03 9.19 11.89
C LEU A 100 1.68 10.56 11.31
N VAL A 101 0.92 11.35 12.06
CA VAL A 101 0.57 12.72 11.72
C VAL A 101 0.96 13.66 12.86
N LYS A 102 1.29 14.94 12.56
CA LYS A 102 1.61 15.94 13.58
C LYS A 102 0.34 16.54 14.19
N ASN A 103 -0.62 16.85 13.36
CA ASN A 103 -1.89 17.43 13.78
C ASN A 103 -2.92 16.30 13.88
N ALA A 104 -3.54 16.13 15.05
CA ALA A 104 -4.66 15.21 15.19
C ALA A 104 -5.84 15.63 14.30
N PRO A 105 -6.57 14.68 13.73
CA PRO A 105 -7.89 14.95 13.20
C PRO A 105 -8.81 15.57 14.29
N LYS A 106 -9.83 16.33 13.87
CA LYS A 106 -10.78 16.97 14.80
C LYS A 106 -11.55 15.97 15.66
N VAL A 107 -11.80 14.80 15.14
CA VAL A 107 -12.46 13.67 15.83
C VAL A 107 -11.52 12.45 15.84
N THR A 108 -11.63 11.64 16.89
CA THR A 108 -10.75 10.49 17.08
C THR A 108 -11.05 9.33 16.13
N THR A 109 -12.28 9.19 15.68
CA THR A 109 -12.72 8.14 14.74
C THR A 109 -13.70 8.74 13.75
N ASP A 110 -13.50 8.50 12.46
CA ASP A 110 -14.38 8.99 11.39
C ASP A 110 -14.25 8.16 10.12
N THR A 111 -15.19 8.37 9.21
CA THR A 111 -15.20 7.83 7.85
C THR A 111 -15.06 8.96 6.85
N LEU A 112 -13.96 8.96 6.10
CA LEU A 112 -13.76 9.94 5.04
C LEU A 112 -14.30 9.41 3.71
N THR A 113 -15.39 10.02 3.25
CA THR A 113 -15.98 9.76 1.93
C THR A 113 -15.80 10.99 1.04
N ASN A 114 -15.03 10.84 -0.02
CA ASN A 114 -14.69 11.92 -0.95
C ASN A 114 -14.60 11.39 -2.38
N PHE A 115 -14.51 12.31 -3.35
CA PHE A 115 -14.16 11.99 -4.72
C PHE A 115 -12.71 12.40 -4.98
N LEU A 116 -11.90 11.49 -5.52
CA LEU A 116 -10.50 11.73 -5.82
C LEU A 116 -10.27 11.77 -7.33
N LYS A 117 -9.57 12.80 -7.80
CA LYS A 117 -9.10 12.90 -9.18
C LYS A 117 -7.58 13.00 -9.21
N LYS A 118 -6.94 12.14 -10.02
CA LYS A 118 -5.49 12.17 -10.23
C LYS A 118 -5.14 13.23 -11.28
N ASP A 119 -4.22 14.12 -10.93
CA ASP A 119 -3.47 14.93 -11.89
C ASP A 119 -2.24 14.12 -12.34
N THR A 120 -2.23 13.68 -13.58
CA THR A 120 -1.14 12.86 -14.13
C THR A 120 0.14 13.64 -14.31
N LYS A 121 0.05 14.95 -14.67
CA LYS A 121 1.22 15.82 -14.86
C LYS A 121 1.97 16.05 -13.53
N LYS A 122 1.23 16.31 -12.44
CA LYS A 122 1.78 16.51 -11.09
C LYS A 122 2.02 15.19 -10.35
N ASN A 123 1.56 14.06 -10.88
CA ASN A 123 1.51 12.78 -10.17
C ASN A 123 0.97 12.92 -8.75
N LYS A 124 -0.16 13.63 -8.60
CA LYS A 124 -0.80 13.97 -7.32
C LYS A 124 -2.31 13.78 -7.45
N SER A 125 -2.98 13.37 -6.36
CA SER A 125 -4.44 13.31 -6.30
C SER A 125 -5.00 14.50 -5.52
N PHE A 126 -6.21 14.92 -5.88
CA PHE A 126 -6.95 16.01 -5.23
C PHE A 126 -8.30 15.52 -4.76
N VAL A 127 -8.75 16.07 -3.62
CA VAL A 127 -10.06 15.77 -3.03
C VAL A 127 -11.11 16.73 -3.56
N TYR A 128 -12.29 16.18 -3.86
CA TYR A 128 -13.49 16.92 -4.19
C TYR A 128 -14.65 16.45 -3.30
N LYS A 129 -15.49 17.39 -2.85
CA LYS A 129 -16.68 17.10 -2.02
C LYS A 129 -17.80 16.46 -2.81
N LYS A 130 -17.90 16.78 -4.12
CA LYS A 130 -18.89 16.25 -5.06
C LYS A 130 -18.18 15.52 -6.20
N GLU A 131 -18.91 14.65 -6.85
CA GLU A 131 -18.40 13.99 -8.06
C GLU A 131 -18.14 14.99 -9.16
N ILE A 132 -17.00 14.87 -9.83
CA ILE A 132 -16.63 15.63 -11.02
C ILE A 132 -16.11 14.65 -12.06
N GLU A 133 -16.10 15.06 -13.31
CA GLU A 133 -15.60 14.24 -14.40
C GLU A 133 -14.19 13.70 -14.14
N GLY A 134 -14.01 12.38 -14.30
CA GLY A 134 -12.75 11.67 -14.06
C GLY A 134 -12.37 11.50 -12.58
N SER A 135 -13.21 11.90 -11.64
CA SER A 135 -13.04 11.58 -10.23
C SER A 135 -13.57 10.17 -9.90
N LYS A 136 -13.13 9.62 -8.77
CA LYS A 136 -13.54 8.30 -8.29
C LYS A 136 -13.87 8.37 -6.80
N ASN A 137 -14.95 7.74 -6.37
CA ASN A 137 -15.31 7.62 -4.96
C ASN A 137 -14.19 6.93 -4.17
N ALA A 138 -13.87 7.47 -3.01
CA ALA A 138 -12.79 7.05 -2.12
C ALA A 138 -13.29 7.05 -0.67
N ILE A 139 -13.27 5.87 -0.05
CA ILE A 139 -13.76 5.66 1.32
C ILE A 139 -12.65 5.03 2.15
N LEU A 140 -12.36 5.62 3.29
CA LEU A 140 -11.53 5.05 4.35
C LEU A 140 -12.14 5.34 5.71
N HIS A 141 -11.87 4.45 6.65
CA HIS A 141 -12.17 4.64 8.07
C HIS A 141 -10.87 4.87 8.81
N TYR A 142 -10.85 5.77 9.78
CA TYR A 142 -9.67 5.95 10.62
C TYR A 142 -10.01 6.03 12.09
N THR A 143 -9.03 5.66 12.92
CA THR A 143 -9.08 5.83 14.38
C THR A 143 -7.72 6.32 14.86
N VAL A 144 -7.70 7.37 15.70
CA VAL A 144 -6.49 7.80 16.41
C VAL A 144 -6.26 6.82 17.55
N ILE A 145 -5.29 5.91 17.40
CA ILE A 145 -5.06 4.82 18.37
C ILE A 145 -4.05 5.18 19.46
N LYS A 146 -3.20 6.21 19.24
CA LYS A 146 -2.23 6.63 20.24
C LYS A 146 -1.78 8.08 20.04
N LYS A 147 -1.73 8.85 21.14
CA LYS A 147 -1.01 10.14 21.21
C LYS A 147 0.43 9.83 21.63
N LEU A 148 1.39 10.29 20.84
CA LEU A 148 2.80 10.28 21.12
C LEU A 148 3.25 11.67 21.55
N GLU A 149 4.50 11.83 21.98
CA GLU A 149 5.03 13.14 22.41
C GLU A 149 4.78 14.25 21.37
N ASN A 150 5.15 14.01 20.09
CA ASN A 150 5.09 15.01 19.04
C ASN A 150 4.18 14.63 17.86
N TYR A 151 3.52 13.48 17.92
CA TYR A 151 2.74 12.91 16.81
C TYR A 151 1.52 12.14 17.32
N PHE A 152 0.64 11.82 16.40
CA PHE A 152 -0.49 10.92 16.64
C PHE A 152 -0.36 9.71 15.71
N LEU A 153 -0.56 8.52 16.25
CA LEU A 153 -0.65 7.29 15.47
C LEU A 153 -2.11 7.06 15.09
N ILE A 154 -2.33 6.95 13.80
CA ILE A 154 -3.66 6.71 13.20
C ILE A 154 -3.66 5.33 12.56
N GLU A 155 -4.66 4.52 12.91
CA GLU A 155 -5.00 3.30 12.19
C GLU A 155 -6.04 3.61 11.13
N ILE A 156 -5.89 3.05 9.93
CA ILE A 156 -6.72 3.36 8.76
C ILE A 156 -7.13 2.06 8.08
N ASP A 157 -8.44 1.84 7.95
CA ASP A 157 -9.01 0.75 7.16
C ASP A 157 -9.50 1.28 5.81
N LEU A 158 -8.98 0.69 4.73
CA LEU A 158 -9.33 1.07 3.36
C LEU A 158 -10.48 0.23 2.81
N GLU A 159 -11.60 0.89 2.45
CA GLU A 159 -12.61 0.27 1.57
C GLU A 159 -12.24 0.38 0.09
N THR A 160 -11.59 1.45 -0.31
CA THR A 160 -11.17 1.70 -1.68
C THR A 160 -9.66 1.92 -1.74
N GLY A 161 -9.04 1.67 -2.90
CA GLY A 161 -7.59 1.83 -3.09
C GLY A 161 -7.28 2.81 -4.24
N ARG A 162 -7.60 4.10 -4.08
CA ARG A 162 -7.30 5.12 -5.10
C ARG A 162 -5.86 5.59 -5.01
N HIS A 163 -5.35 6.13 -6.10
CA HIS A 163 -3.99 6.69 -6.15
C HIS A 163 -3.79 7.71 -5.04
N HIS A 164 -2.77 7.50 -4.18
CA HIS A 164 -2.43 8.32 -3.02
C HIS A 164 -3.60 8.55 -2.02
N GLN A 165 -4.57 7.66 -1.94
CA GLN A 165 -5.83 7.91 -1.21
C GLN A 165 -5.63 8.38 0.23
N ILE A 166 -4.94 7.60 1.06
CA ILE A 166 -4.71 7.92 2.48
C ILE A 166 -3.99 9.28 2.60
N ARG A 167 -2.93 9.47 1.83
CA ARG A 167 -2.12 10.70 1.81
C ARG A 167 -2.96 11.92 1.50
N THR A 168 -3.80 11.82 0.46
CA THR A 168 -4.67 12.91 0.00
C THR A 168 -5.77 13.24 1.01
N GLN A 169 -6.48 12.21 1.51
CA GLN A 169 -7.61 12.41 2.42
C GLN A 169 -7.17 12.90 3.81
N LEU A 170 -6.08 12.35 4.37
CA LEU A 170 -5.55 12.85 5.65
C LEU A 170 -5.02 14.29 5.53
N SER A 171 -4.32 14.62 4.44
CA SER A 171 -3.91 16.01 4.18
C SER A 171 -5.10 16.96 4.06
N TYR A 172 -6.17 16.53 3.40
CA TYR A 172 -7.38 17.33 3.21
C TYR A 172 -8.07 17.73 4.53
N ILE A 173 -8.02 16.85 5.54
CA ILE A 173 -8.54 17.16 6.89
C ILE A 173 -7.52 17.86 7.80
N GLY A 174 -6.37 18.29 7.27
CA GLY A 174 -5.32 18.99 8.02
C GLY A 174 -4.33 18.09 8.77
N SER A 175 -4.42 16.75 8.58
CA SER A 175 -3.59 15.75 9.25
C SER A 175 -2.57 15.12 8.30
N ALA A 176 -1.73 15.96 7.66
CA ALA A 176 -0.71 15.50 6.73
C ALA A 176 0.25 14.47 7.37
N ILE A 177 0.56 13.40 6.64
CA ILE A 177 1.42 12.32 7.10
C ILE A 177 2.86 12.82 7.25
N LYS A 178 3.53 12.46 8.34
CA LYS A 178 4.93 12.80 8.61
C LYS A 178 5.82 12.37 7.45
N GLY A 179 6.63 13.30 6.94
CA GLY A 179 7.53 13.09 5.81
C GLY A 179 6.91 13.33 4.43
N ASP A 180 5.60 13.52 4.33
CA ASP A 180 4.91 13.65 3.04
C ASP A 180 4.89 15.10 2.51
N LEU A 181 6.02 15.55 1.95
CA LEU A 181 6.14 16.87 1.32
C LEU A 181 5.09 17.11 0.23
N LYS A 182 4.78 16.07 -0.56
CA LYS A 182 3.82 16.19 -1.67
C LYS A 182 2.43 16.60 -1.18
N TYR A 183 2.08 16.21 0.04
CA TYR A 183 0.78 16.48 0.65
C TYR A 183 0.86 17.43 1.85
N GLY A 184 1.91 18.27 1.91
CA GLY A 184 1.95 19.42 2.79
C GLY A 184 2.62 19.21 4.15
N PHE A 185 3.28 18.08 4.38
CA PHE A 185 4.12 17.98 5.56
C PHE A 185 5.40 18.81 5.35
N PRO A 186 5.88 19.60 6.35
CA PRO A 186 6.92 20.60 6.11
C PRO A 186 8.33 20.04 5.89
N ARG A 187 8.61 18.80 6.30
CA ARG A 187 9.96 18.18 6.22
C ARG A 187 9.88 16.74 5.77
N SER A 188 10.82 16.29 4.94
CA SER A 188 11.00 14.88 4.60
C SER A 188 11.52 14.07 5.80
N ASN A 189 11.28 12.77 5.83
CA ASN A 189 12.06 11.86 6.64
C ASN A 189 13.50 11.78 6.07
N LYS A 190 14.49 11.44 6.92
CA LYS A 190 15.90 11.38 6.52
C LYS A 190 16.15 10.42 5.35
N ASP A 191 15.39 9.35 5.27
CA ASP A 191 15.49 8.30 4.24
C ASP A 191 14.54 8.51 3.04
N GLY A 192 13.86 9.67 2.97
CA GLY A 192 12.89 9.97 1.92
C GLY A 192 11.57 9.21 2.00
N SER A 193 11.38 8.41 3.05
CA SER A 193 10.09 7.73 3.33
C SER A 193 9.03 8.71 3.80
N ILE A 194 7.78 8.22 3.83
CA ILE A 194 6.69 8.82 4.60
C ILE A 194 6.30 7.87 5.72
N SER A 195 5.83 8.40 6.84
CA SER A 195 5.39 7.57 7.97
C SER A 195 4.00 6.97 7.72
N LEU A 196 3.90 6.19 6.64
CA LEU A 196 2.73 5.40 6.24
C LEU A 196 3.18 3.96 6.02
N HIS A 197 2.53 3.02 6.70
CA HIS A 197 2.87 1.62 6.66
C HIS A 197 1.63 0.75 6.45
N ALA A 198 1.64 -0.13 5.44
CA ALA A 198 0.63 -1.16 5.25
C ALA A 198 0.82 -2.25 6.31
N ARG A 199 0.12 -2.10 7.45
CA ARG A 199 0.37 -2.84 8.69
C ARG A 199 -0.25 -4.22 8.73
N LYS A 200 -1.50 -4.37 8.21
CA LYS A 200 -2.24 -5.62 8.30
C LYS A 200 -2.98 -5.90 7.00
N ILE A 201 -3.00 -7.16 6.63
CA ILE A 201 -3.84 -7.65 5.54
C ILE A 201 -4.57 -8.91 5.97
N LYS A 202 -5.86 -9.00 5.61
CA LYS A 202 -6.70 -10.15 5.92
C LYS A 202 -7.56 -10.51 4.71
N PHE A 203 -7.54 -11.79 4.31
CA PHE A 203 -8.32 -12.30 3.17
C PHE A 203 -8.41 -13.82 3.20
N ILE A 204 -9.30 -14.38 2.40
CA ILE A 204 -9.40 -15.83 2.20
C ILE A 204 -8.41 -16.26 1.11
N HIS A 205 -7.56 -17.23 1.39
CA HIS A 205 -6.59 -17.72 0.42
C HIS A 205 -7.26 -18.16 -0.89
N PRO A 206 -6.75 -17.75 -2.08
CA PRO A 206 -7.45 -17.94 -3.35
C PRO A 206 -7.62 -19.41 -3.76
N VAL A 207 -6.85 -20.32 -3.17
CA VAL A 207 -6.86 -21.75 -3.51
C VAL A 207 -7.28 -22.62 -2.31
N SER A 208 -6.55 -22.58 -1.18
CA SER A 208 -6.86 -23.42 0.00
C SER A 208 -8.15 -23.01 0.71
N LYS A 209 -8.63 -21.76 0.51
CA LYS A 209 -9.82 -21.21 1.18
C LYS A 209 -9.66 -20.95 2.68
N GLU A 210 -8.47 -21.10 3.19
CA GLU A 210 -8.13 -20.74 4.57
C GLU A 210 -8.01 -19.21 4.74
N GLU A 211 -8.26 -18.73 5.93
CA GLU A 211 -8.07 -17.33 6.26
C GLU A 211 -6.57 -17.02 6.41
N ILE A 212 -6.09 -16.00 5.69
CA ILE A 212 -4.76 -15.45 5.83
C ILE A 212 -4.88 -14.09 6.54
N ALA A 213 -4.17 -13.95 7.66
CA ALA A 213 -4.05 -12.69 8.40
C ALA A 213 -2.57 -12.44 8.73
N ILE A 214 -1.99 -11.39 8.14
CA ILE A 214 -0.59 -11.00 8.31
C ILE A 214 -0.53 -9.61 8.93
N THR A 215 0.36 -9.44 9.90
CA THR A 215 0.54 -8.16 10.65
C THR A 215 2.01 -7.78 10.77
#